data_022aa3d6f9e5517433367df3b6dd2c75
#
_entry.id   022aa3d6f9e5517433367df3b6dd2c75
#
_cell.length_a   1.000
_cell.length_b   1.000
_cell.length_c   1.000
_cell.angle_alpha   90.00
_cell.angle_beta   90.00
_cell.angle_gamma   90.00
#
_symmetry.space_group_name_H-M   'P 1'
#
loop_
_entity.id
_entity.type
_entity.pdbx_description
1 polymer ?
#
loop_
_entity_poly.entity_id
_entity_poly.type
_entity_poly.pdbx_seq_one_letter_code
_entity_poly.pdbx_strand_id
1 'polypeptide(L)'
;MKFYTNVQLIGNQFLVRGVENGRRYEFRDEFFPTLFVKSKKDSKYRTLSGEPVEEIHPGTVRDCRDFYKKYDEVQGFAIYGNDRYIYQYISEKYPQDEIKFDISQIKLVTIDIETASERGFPDVESASEEILAITIQDYNTKKITTWGVKPFFNKQENVTYYHCPTEQ
;
A
#
# COMPACT_ATOMS: atom_id res chain seq x y z
N MET A 1 12.51 -11.09 -14.91
CA MET A 1 11.77 -9.85 -14.59
C MET A 1 11.80 -9.66 -13.08
N LYS A 2 12.02 -8.43 -12.62
CA LYS A 2 11.99 -8.06 -11.19
C LYS A 2 11.01 -6.89 -11.02
N PHE A 3 10.10 -7.00 -10.07
CA PHE A 3 9.16 -5.93 -9.72
C PHE A 3 8.78 -6.01 -8.23
N TYR A 4 8.45 -4.86 -7.64
CA TYR A 4 7.91 -4.82 -6.28
C TYR A 4 6.40 -5.03 -6.29
N THR A 5 5.87 -5.62 -5.23
CA THR A 5 4.43 -5.78 -5.01
C THR A 5 3.92 -4.94 -3.85
N ASN A 6 4.82 -4.62 -2.92
CA ASN A 6 4.52 -3.77 -1.77
C ASN A 6 5.79 -3.10 -1.25
N VAL A 7 5.66 -1.83 -0.85
CA VAL A 7 6.68 -1.10 -0.10
C VAL A 7 5.99 -0.47 1.10
N GLN A 8 6.47 -0.77 2.28
CA GLN A 8 5.91 -0.28 3.54
C GLN A 8 7.00 0.33 4.42
N LEU A 9 6.74 1.48 4.99
CA LEU A 9 7.62 2.10 5.96
C LEU A 9 7.29 1.59 7.37
N ILE A 10 8.27 0.96 8.02
CA ILE A 10 8.18 0.45 9.40
C ILE A 10 9.29 1.10 10.22
N GLY A 11 8.92 2.09 11.03
CA GLY A 11 9.90 2.94 11.71
C GLY A 11 10.73 3.74 10.71
N ASN A 12 12.04 3.47 10.65
CA ASN A 12 12.98 4.08 9.69
C ASN A 12 13.37 3.16 8.54
N GLN A 13 12.83 1.94 8.49
CA GLN A 13 13.17 0.95 7.48
C GLN A 13 12.02 0.73 6.49
N PHE A 14 12.38 0.49 5.24
CA PHE A 14 11.44 0.14 4.19
C PHE A 14 11.38 -1.38 4.04
N LEU A 15 10.23 -1.96 4.36
CA LEU A 15 9.94 -3.36 4.07
C LEU A 15 9.47 -3.47 2.63
N VAL A 16 10.28 -4.13 1.81
CA VAL A 16 10.04 -4.29 0.37
C VAL A 16 9.69 -5.73 0.08
N ARG A 17 8.57 -5.92 -0.60
CA ARG A 17 8.14 -7.23 -1.12
C ARG A 17 8.04 -7.16 -2.62
N GLY A 18 8.37 -8.26 -3.28
CA GLY A 18 8.30 -8.32 -4.73
C GLY A 18 8.46 -9.72 -5.29
N VAL A 19 8.61 -9.76 -6.60
CA VAL A 19 8.86 -10.99 -7.36
C VAL A 19 10.08 -10.77 -8.24
N GLU A 20 11.01 -11.72 -8.24
CA GLU A 20 12.16 -11.75 -9.12
C GLU A 20 12.29 -13.15 -9.75
N ASN A 21 12.19 -13.20 -11.07
CA ASN A 21 12.26 -14.46 -11.83
C ASN A 21 11.30 -15.55 -11.32
N GLY A 22 10.06 -15.17 -11.02
CA GLY A 22 9.01 -16.06 -10.53
C GLY A 22 9.10 -16.42 -9.03
N ARG A 23 10.09 -15.91 -8.31
CA ARG A 23 10.26 -16.15 -6.87
C ARG A 23 9.95 -14.90 -6.07
N ARG A 24 9.20 -15.05 -4.99
CA ARG A 24 8.91 -13.96 -4.06
C ARG A 24 10.17 -13.63 -3.26
N TYR A 25 10.39 -12.34 -3.02
CA TYR A 25 11.39 -11.83 -2.12
C TYR A 25 10.78 -10.85 -1.11
N GLU A 26 11.43 -10.76 0.04
CA GLU A 26 11.16 -9.77 1.06
C GLU A 26 12.50 -9.37 1.68
N PHE A 27 12.72 -8.07 1.85
CA PHE A 27 13.87 -7.55 2.57
C PHE A 27 13.56 -6.20 3.22
N ARG A 28 14.40 -5.81 4.18
CA ARG A 28 14.38 -4.48 4.76
C ARG A 28 15.54 -3.68 4.20
N ASP A 29 15.26 -2.42 3.85
CA ASP A 29 16.24 -1.48 3.31
C ASP A 29 16.26 -0.21 4.16
N GLU A 30 17.41 0.42 4.25
CA GLU A 30 17.57 1.76 4.79
C GLU A 30 17.56 2.76 3.65
N PHE A 31 16.88 3.87 3.86
CA PHE A 31 16.80 4.92 2.87
C PHE A 31 16.82 6.28 3.56
N PHE A 32 17.62 7.18 3.01
CA PHE A 32 17.81 8.54 3.50
C PHE A 32 17.12 9.50 2.53
N PRO A 33 15.92 10.00 2.87
CA PRO A 33 15.17 10.84 1.96
C PRO A 33 15.88 12.15 1.64
N THR A 34 15.68 12.64 0.42
CA THR A 34 16.13 13.94 -0.03
C THR A 34 15.01 14.96 0.17
N LEU A 35 15.32 16.07 0.80
CA LEU A 35 14.49 17.25 0.89
C LEU A 35 15.15 18.41 0.12
N PHE A 36 14.44 19.49 -0.09
CA PHE A 36 14.95 20.66 -0.78
C PHE A 36 14.63 21.92 0.02
N VAL A 37 15.52 22.87 -0.04
CA VAL A 37 15.33 24.22 0.50
C VAL A 37 15.64 25.25 -0.57
N LYS A 38 15.18 26.50 -0.39
CA LYS A 38 15.46 27.58 -1.33
C LYS A 38 16.96 27.80 -1.46
N SER A 39 17.47 27.78 -2.69
CA SER A 39 18.86 28.06 -2.97
C SER A 39 19.07 29.57 -3.23
N LYS A 40 20.20 30.10 -2.74
CA LYS A 40 20.65 31.48 -3.06
C LYS A 40 21.40 31.56 -4.39
N LYS A 41 21.75 30.41 -4.96
CA LYS A 41 22.47 30.27 -6.23
C LYS A 41 21.58 29.64 -7.28
N ASP A 42 21.95 29.74 -8.52
CA ASP A 42 21.31 28.97 -9.57
C ASP A 42 21.50 27.46 -9.33
N SER A 43 20.46 26.69 -9.59
CA SER A 43 20.42 25.26 -9.33
C SER A 43 19.75 24.52 -10.48
N LYS A 44 20.15 23.26 -10.67
CA LYS A 44 19.46 22.35 -11.61
C LYS A 44 18.04 21.99 -11.16
N TYR A 45 17.76 22.13 -9.85
CA TYR A 45 16.46 21.85 -9.26
C TYR A 45 15.69 23.15 -9.09
N ARG A 46 14.39 23.08 -9.35
CA ARG A 46 13.48 24.22 -9.23
C ARG A 46 12.16 23.79 -8.62
N THR A 47 11.51 24.70 -7.92
CA THR A 47 10.11 24.53 -7.52
C THR A 47 9.20 24.52 -8.75
N LEU A 48 7.94 24.18 -8.57
CA LEU A 48 6.93 24.29 -9.64
C LEU A 48 6.73 25.74 -10.12
N SER A 49 7.05 26.71 -9.29
CA SER A 49 7.05 28.14 -9.66
C SER A 49 8.35 28.62 -10.31
N GLY A 50 9.34 27.73 -10.49
CA GLY A 50 10.62 28.04 -11.16
C GLY A 50 11.72 28.59 -10.24
N GLU A 51 11.49 28.71 -8.92
CA GLU A 51 12.51 29.16 -7.98
C GLU A 51 13.61 28.10 -7.79
N PRO A 52 14.90 28.51 -7.71
CA PRO A 52 15.98 27.55 -7.51
C PRO A 52 15.94 26.95 -6.09
N VAL A 53 16.14 25.64 -6.00
CA VAL A 53 16.23 24.91 -4.73
C VAL A 53 17.49 24.04 -4.71
N GLU A 54 17.99 23.73 -3.53
CA GLU A 54 19.13 22.84 -3.32
C GLU A 54 18.75 21.65 -2.44
N GLU A 55 19.40 20.51 -2.71
CA GLU A 55 19.19 19.27 -1.96
C GLU A 55 19.76 19.40 -0.55
N ILE A 56 19.01 18.85 0.40
CA ILE A 56 19.47 18.61 1.77
C ILE A 56 19.16 17.17 2.17
N HIS A 57 20.01 16.60 2.99
CA HIS A 57 19.92 15.23 3.49
C HIS A 57 19.93 15.22 5.02
N PRO A 58 18.81 15.46 5.69
CA PRO A 58 18.76 15.50 7.16
C PRO A 58 19.14 14.16 7.81
N GLY A 59 18.99 13.05 7.10
CA GLY A 59 19.30 11.72 7.58
C GLY A 59 18.17 10.73 7.33
N THR A 60 17.81 9.95 8.35
CA THR A 60 16.72 8.94 8.27
C THR A 60 15.35 9.60 8.08
N VAL A 61 14.33 8.78 7.82
CA VAL A 61 12.92 9.27 7.75
C VAL A 61 12.54 10.05 9.01
N ARG A 62 13.00 9.59 10.19
CA ARG A 62 12.76 10.28 11.45
C ARG A 62 13.44 11.65 11.47
N ASP A 63 14.71 11.72 11.07
CA ASP A 63 15.46 12.98 11.03
C ASP A 63 14.82 13.99 10.06
N CYS A 64 14.31 13.51 8.92
CA CYS A 64 13.56 14.34 7.98
C CYS A 64 12.26 14.89 8.59
N ARG A 65 11.51 14.07 9.33
CA ARG A 65 10.29 14.49 10.04
C ARG A 65 10.60 15.51 11.14
N ASP A 66 11.66 15.27 11.89
CA ASP A 66 12.11 16.19 12.95
C ASP A 66 12.61 17.51 12.36
N PHE A 67 13.27 17.45 11.19
CA PHE A 67 13.66 18.63 10.43
C PHE A 67 12.43 19.44 9.99
N TYR A 68 11.40 18.81 9.44
CA TYR A 68 10.13 19.47 9.12
C TYR A 68 9.55 20.18 10.33
N LYS A 69 9.35 19.47 11.44
CA LYS A 69 8.78 20.03 12.68
C LYS A 69 9.57 21.22 13.21
N LYS A 70 10.90 21.18 13.08
CA LYS A 70 11.77 22.24 13.56
C LYS A 70 11.64 23.54 12.76
N TYR A 71 11.37 23.44 11.47
CA TYR A 71 11.42 24.58 10.55
C TYR A 71 10.06 24.96 9.94
N ASP A 72 8.99 24.21 10.19
CA ASP A 72 7.66 24.43 9.62
C ASP A 72 7.07 25.81 9.98
N GLU A 73 7.36 26.30 11.20
CA GLU A 73 6.89 27.61 11.68
C GLU A 73 7.91 28.74 11.46
N VAL A 74 9.05 28.46 10.83
CA VAL A 74 10.08 29.49 10.61
C VAL A 74 9.71 30.35 9.41
N GLN A 75 9.36 31.62 9.68
CA GLN A 75 8.95 32.54 8.64
C GLN A 75 10.05 32.73 7.56
N GLY A 76 9.65 32.52 6.30
CA GLY A 76 10.55 32.66 5.14
C GLY A 76 11.46 31.43 4.89
N PHE A 77 11.32 30.36 5.67
CA PHE A 77 12.02 29.11 5.44
C PHE A 77 11.01 28.06 4.94
N ALA A 78 11.11 27.70 3.67
CA ALA A 78 10.24 26.69 3.06
C ALA A 78 11.03 25.42 2.77
N ILE A 79 10.43 24.28 3.13
CA ILE A 79 10.96 22.95 2.82
C ILE A 79 10.12 22.38 1.66
N TYR A 80 10.81 21.88 0.65
CA TYR A 80 10.20 21.27 -0.52
C TYR A 80 10.62 19.80 -0.60
N GLY A 81 9.87 19.04 -1.37
CA GLY A 81 10.08 17.60 -1.59
C GLY A 81 8.82 16.80 -1.31
N ASN A 82 8.92 15.49 -1.47
CA ASN A 82 7.81 14.59 -1.20
C ASN A 82 7.92 14.05 0.23
N ASP A 83 7.00 14.43 1.10
CA ASP A 83 6.88 13.95 2.48
C ASP A 83 6.39 12.49 2.58
N ARG A 84 5.86 11.97 1.49
CA ARG A 84 5.51 10.55 1.37
C ARG A 84 6.72 9.74 0.92
N TYR A 85 7.63 9.50 1.83
CA TYR A 85 8.94 8.87 1.57
C TYR A 85 8.89 7.50 0.88
N ILE A 86 7.77 6.78 0.96
CA ILE A 86 7.57 5.53 0.20
C ILE A 86 7.65 5.79 -1.31
N TYR A 87 7.05 6.86 -1.80
CA TYR A 87 7.10 7.19 -3.23
C TYR A 87 8.49 7.67 -3.65
N GLN A 88 9.18 8.40 -2.78
CA GLN A 88 10.56 8.80 -3.06
C GLN A 88 11.46 7.56 -3.16
N TYR A 89 11.33 6.62 -2.21
CA TYR A 89 12.02 5.34 -2.24
C TYR A 89 11.76 4.58 -3.54
N ILE A 90 10.48 4.44 -3.93
CA ILE A 90 10.09 3.72 -5.15
C ILE A 90 10.68 4.40 -6.39
N SER A 91 10.57 5.71 -6.50
CA SER A 91 11.09 6.49 -7.63
C SER A 91 12.60 6.33 -7.79
N GLU A 92 13.34 6.25 -6.68
CA GLU A 92 14.79 6.15 -6.70
C GLU A 92 15.28 4.70 -6.94
N LYS A 93 14.66 3.71 -6.28
CA LYS A 93 15.07 2.32 -6.39
C LYS A 93 14.53 1.60 -7.63
N TYR A 94 13.46 2.12 -8.20
CA TYR A 94 12.82 1.59 -9.41
C TYR A 94 12.61 2.71 -10.45
N PRO A 95 13.71 3.33 -10.95
CA PRO A 95 13.68 4.51 -11.82
C PRO A 95 13.32 4.12 -13.27
N GLN A 96 12.15 3.56 -13.49
CA GLN A 96 11.67 3.16 -14.80
C GLN A 96 10.48 4.05 -15.19
N ASP A 97 10.40 4.45 -16.44
CA ASP A 97 9.27 5.20 -17.00
C ASP A 97 7.96 4.43 -16.85
N GLU A 98 8.07 3.10 -16.91
CA GLU A 98 6.94 2.20 -16.72
C GLU A 98 7.32 1.03 -15.79
N ILE A 99 6.58 0.86 -14.70
CA ILE A 99 6.74 -0.29 -13.81
C ILE A 99 6.07 -1.50 -14.44
N LYS A 100 6.87 -2.40 -15.00
CA LYS A 100 6.39 -3.65 -15.58
C LYS A 100 6.20 -4.68 -14.48
N PHE A 101 5.01 -5.24 -14.38
CA PHE A 101 4.69 -6.32 -13.47
C PHE A 101 3.92 -7.44 -14.19
N ASP A 102 3.98 -8.64 -13.62
CA ASP A 102 3.25 -9.81 -14.13
C ASP A 102 2.16 -10.19 -13.13
N ILE A 103 0.92 -9.86 -13.44
CA ILE A 103 -0.23 -10.13 -12.58
C ILE A 103 -0.43 -11.63 -12.32
N SER A 104 0.02 -12.50 -13.22
CA SER A 104 -0.10 -13.96 -13.03
C SER A 104 0.73 -14.47 -11.85
N GLN A 105 1.76 -13.73 -11.46
CA GLN A 105 2.63 -14.04 -10.31
C GLN A 105 2.11 -13.44 -8.99
N ILE A 106 1.02 -12.66 -9.04
CA ILE A 106 0.39 -12.06 -7.87
C ILE A 106 -0.89 -12.86 -7.58
N LYS A 107 -1.00 -13.40 -6.36
CA LYS A 107 -2.25 -14.02 -5.90
C LYS A 107 -3.18 -12.91 -5.41
N LEU A 108 -4.16 -12.58 -6.23
CA LEU A 108 -5.20 -11.60 -5.91
C LEU A 108 -6.50 -12.33 -5.61
N VAL A 109 -7.11 -12.02 -4.49
CA VAL A 109 -8.41 -12.55 -4.08
C VAL A 109 -9.33 -11.40 -3.69
N THR A 110 -10.61 -11.52 -4.03
CA THR A 110 -11.69 -10.68 -3.50
C THR A 110 -12.36 -11.44 -2.38
N ILE A 111 -12.61 -10.79 -1.26
CA ILE A 111 -13.36 -11.32 -0.12
C ILE A 111 -14.59 -10.44 0.05
N ASP A 112 -15.74 -11.09 0.20
CA ASP A 112 -17.02 -10.47 0.48
C ASP A 112 -17.67 -11.16 1.68
N ILE A 113 -18.26 -10.37 2.59
CA ILE A 113 -18.88 -10.86 3.83
C ILE A 113 -20.29 -10.30 3.92
N GLU A 114 -21.26 -11.20 4.06
CA GLU A 114 -22.65 -10.85 4.30
C GLU A 114 -23.03 -11.10 5.76
N THR A 115 -23.67 -10.13 6.38
CA THR A 115 -24.13 -10.19 7.77
C THR A 115 -25.64 -10.02 7.86
N ALA A 116 -26.24 -10.59 8.91
CA ALA A 116 -27.63 -10.35 9.26
C ALA A 116 -27.75 -8.94 9.88
N SER A 117 -28.26 -7.97 9.12
CA SER A 117 -28.54 -6.66 9.66
C SER A 117 -29.99 -6.24 9.42
N GLU A 118 -30.73 -6.09 10.49
CA GLU A 118 -32.13 -5.63 10.42
C GLU A 118 -32.28 -4.11 10.36
N ARG A 119 -31.23 -3.34 10.68
CA ARG A 119 -31.30 -1.89 10.89
C ARG A 119 -30.27 -1.07 10.10
N GLY A 120 -29.80 -1.57 8.97
CA GLY A 120 -28.80 -0.90 8.13
C GLY A 120 -27.43 -1.58 8.18
N PHE A 121 -26.35 -0.80 8.23
CA PHE A 121 -25.01 -1.39 8.29
C PHE A 121 -24.71 -1.96 9.68
N PRO A 122 -23.99 -3.10 9.78
CA PRO A 122 -23.59 -3.68 11.05
C PRO A 122 -22.65 -2.74 11.80
N ASP A 123 -22.77 -2.74 13.12
CA ASP A 123 -21.85 -2.01 13.99
C ASP A 123 -20.53 -2.77 14.13
N VAL A 124 -19.46 -2.15 13.67
CA VAL A 124 -18.13 -2.76 13.63
C VAL A 124 -17.53 -2.93 15.04
N GLU A 125 -17.89 -2.07 15.98
CA GLU A 125 -17.32 -2.10 17.34
C GLU A 125 -17.96 -3.22 18.19
N SER A 126 -19.27 -3.38 18.11
CA SER A 126 -19.98 -4.44 18.85
C SER A 126 -19.87 -5.79 18.17
N ALA A 127 -19.75 -5.81 16.82
CA ALA A 127 -19.71 -7.01 15.98
C ALA A 127 -20.81 -8.04 16.37
N SER A 128 -22.01 -7.52 16.67
CA SER A 128 -23.14 -8.31 17.21
C SER A 128 -23.91 -9.07 16.15
N GLU A 129 -23.71 -8.74 14.89
CA GLU A 129 -24.48 -9.29 13.79
C GLU A 129 -23.93 -10.65 13.34
N GLU A 130 -24.84 -11.62 13.12
CA GLU A 130 -24.47 -12.94 12.63
C GLU A 130 -23.87 -12.86 11.21
N ILE A 131 -22.79 -13.60 10.95
CA ILE A 131 -22.24 -13.75 9.60
C ILE A 131 -23.10 -14.77 8.84
N LEU A 132 -23.71 -14.33 7.76
CA LEU A 132 -24.56 -15.17 6.90
C LEU A 132 -23.77 -15.90 5.82
N ALA A 133 -22.76 -15.25 5.25
CA ALA A 133 -21.90 -15.84 4.25
C ALA A 133 -20.55 -15.14 4.18
N ILE A 134 -19.52 -15.90 3.81
CA ILE A 134 -18.20 -15.40 3.41
C ILE A 134 -17.90 -15.95 2.03
N THR A 135 -17.61 -15.09 1.09
CA THR A 135 -17.26 -15.46 -0.29
C THR A 135 -15.85 -15.02 -0.64
N ILE A 136 -15.07 -15.91 -1.22
CA ILE A 136 -13.75 -15.63 -1.75
C ILE A 136 -13.71 -15.95 -3.23
N GLN A 137 -13.28 -15.00 -4.05
CA GLN A 137 -13.00 -15.20 -5.47
C GLN A 137 -11.51 -15.07 -5.76
N ASP A 138 -10.93 -16.09 -6.36
CA ASP A 138 -9.58 -16.02 -6.91
C ASP A 138 -9.61 -15.31 -8.28
N TYR A 139 -8.85 -14.23 -8.40
CA TYR A 139 -8.85 -13.39 -9.60
C TYR A 139 -8.34 -14.13 -10.84
N ASN A 140 -7.31 -14.96 -10.70
CA ASN A 140 -6.66 -15.62 -11.82
C ASN A 140 -7.47 -16.81 -12.34
N THR A 141 -7.96 -17.65 -11.44
CA THR A 141 -8.71 -18.87 -11.77
C THR A 141 -10.21 -18.64 -11.95
N LYS A 142 -10.73 -17.51 -11.48
CA LYS A 142 -12.15 -17.18 -11.40
C LYS A 142 -12.96 -18.15 -10.53
N LYS A 143 -12.30 -19.00 -9.75
CA LYS A 143 -12.96 -19.86 -8.78
C LYS A 143 -13.53 -19.04 -7.64
N ILE A 144 -14.76 -19.37 -7.26
CA ILE A 144 -15.49 -18.78 -6.16
C ILE A 144 -15.70 -19.86 -5.10
N THR A 145 -15.40 -19.52 -3.86
CA THR A 145 -15.70 -20.38 -2.71
C THR A 145 -16.55 -19.58 -1.74
N THR A 146 -17.70 -20.12 -1.37
CA THR A 146 -18.62 -19.49 -0.41
C THR A 146 -18.88 -20.43 0.74
N TRP A 147 -18.80 -19.93 1.94
CA TRP A 147 -19.27 -20.54 3.18
C TRP A 147 -20.53 -19.80 3.62
N GLY A 148 -21.60 -20.50 3.90
CA GLY A 148 -22.86 -19.86 4.28
C GLY A 148 -23.67 -20.68 5.26
N VAL A 149 -24.45 -20.01 6.11
CA VAL A 149 -25.25 -20.63 7.18
C VAL A 149 -26.54 -21.30 6.69
N LYS A 150 -26.99 -20.97 5.48
CA LYS A 150 -28.21 -21.57 4.89
C LYS A 150 -27.85 -22.55 3.78
N PRO A 151 -28.60 -23.66 3.62
CA PRO A 151 -28.42 -24.57 2.49
C PRO A 151 -28.60 -23.82 1.16
N PHE A 152 -27.67 -24.02 0.24
CA PHE A 152 -27.76 -23.49 -1.11
C PHE A 152 -27.33 -24.52 -2.14
N PHE A 153 -28.14 -24.70 -3.18
CA PHE A 153 -27.82 -25.60 -4.28
C PHE A 153 -27.22 -24.79 -5.44
N ASN A 154 -25.92 -24.95 -5.63
CA ASN A 154 -25.19 -24.29 -6.68
C ASN A 154 -25.20 -25.10 -7.99
N LYS A 155 -25.40 -24.41 -9.13
CA LYS A 155 -25.39 -25.01 -10.49
C LYS A 155 -24.16 -24.55 -11.32
N GLN A 156 -23.31 -23.67 -10.78
CA GLN A 156 -22.18 -23.12 -11.52
C GLN A 156 -20.92 -23.93 -11.23
N GLU A 157 -20.20 -24.35 -12.25
CA GLU A 157 -19.01 -25.20 -12.14
C GLU A 157 -17.82 -24.51 -11.44
N ASN A 158 -17.73 -23.19 -11.53
CA ASN A 158 -16.65 -22.42 -10.92
C ASN A 158 -16.95 -21.99 -9.47
N VAL A 159 -18.10 -22.36 -8.93
CA VAL A 159 -18.52 -22.03 -7.55
C VAL A 159 -18.54 -23.29 -6.69
N THR A 160 -17.86 -23.22 -5.56
CA THR A 160 -17.94 -24.24 -4.50
C THR A 160 -18.65 -23.62 -3.31
N TYR A 161 -19.70 -24.28 -2.83
CA TYR A 161 -20.46 -23.83 -1.67
C TYR A 161 -20.31 -24.83 -0.52
N TYR A 162 -20.01 -24.32 0.66
CA TYR A 162 -19.96 -25.06 1.91
C TYR A 162 -21.08 -24.60 2.83
N HIS A 163 -21.95 -25.51 3.22
CA HIS A 163 -22.98 -25.23 4.21
C HIS A 163 -22.36 -25.34 5.62
N CYS A 164 -22.33 -24.22 6.35
CA CYS A 164 -21.84 -24.09 7.71
C CYS A 164 -23.01 -23.64 8.58
N PRO A 165 -23.74 -24.55 9.26
CA PRO A 165 -24.96 -24.21 10.00
C PRO A 165 -24.73 -23.34 11.23
N THR A 166 -23.47 -23.16 11.64
CA THR A 166 -23.05 -22.29 12.75
C THR A 166 -21.79 -21.52 12.35
N GLU A 167 -21.51 -20.40 13.01
CA GLU A 167 -20.28 -19.61 12.85
C GLU A 167 -19.02 -20.27 13.45
N GLN A 168 -19.15 -21.45 14.06
CA GLN A 168 -18.06 -22.19 14.73
C GLN A 168 -17.38 -23.18 13.79
#